data_78ec634a9ef1232f96239b703547d2e3
#
_entry.id   78ec634a9ef1232f96239b703547d2e3
#
_cell.length_a   1.000
_cell.length_b   1.000
_cell.length_c   1.000
_cell.angle_alpha   90.00
_cell.angle_beta   90.00
_cell.angle_gamma   90.00
#
_symmetry.space_group_name_H-M   'P 1'
#
loop_
_entity.id
_entity.type
_entity.pdbx_description
1 polymer ?
#
loop_
_entity_poly.entity_id
_entity_poly.type
_entity_poly.pdbx_seq_one_letter_code
_entity_poly.pdbx_strand_id
1 'polypeptide(L)'
;MIEPGAWLGLLGGGQLGRMFTMAAQSMGYRVAVLDPGDHSPAGSVADAHIAADYLDQTGLDALAARCAAVTTEFENVPADSLRY
;
A
#
# COMPACT_ATOMS: atom_id res chain seq x y z
N MET A 1 14.26 -12.10 4.09
CA MET A 1 14.63 -10.83 3.44
C MET A 1 13.80 -10.63 2.18
N ILE A 2 13.29 -9.43 1.96
CA ILE A 2 12.50 -9.10 0.77
C ILE A 2 13.45 -8.61 -0.32
N GLU A 3 13.44 -9.27 -1.46
CA GLU A 3 14.36 -8.96 -2.54
C GLU A 3 13.88 -7.79 -3.39
N PRO A 4 14.79 -7.01 -4.02
CA PRO A 4 14.41 -5.98 -4.97
C PRO A 4 13.55 -6.56 -6.09
N GLY A 5 12.59 -5.79 -6.55
CA GLY A 5 11.59 -6.23 -7.51
C GLY A 5 10.34 -6.80 -6.88
N ALA A 6 10.38 -7.14 -5.59
CA ALA A 6 9.19 -7.59 -4.86
C ALA A 6 8.22 -6.43 -4.67
N TRP A 7 6.96 -6.77 -4.43
CA TRP A 7 5.92 -5.79 -4.17
C TRP A 7 5.76 -5.54 -2.68
N LEU A 8 5.66 -4.29 -2.30
CA LEU A 8 5.30 -3.86 -0.95
C LEU A 8 3.91 -3.24 -1.00
N GLY A 9 3.09 -3.57 -0.01
CA GLY A 9 1.75 -3.03 0.09
C GLY A 9 1.69 -1.91 1.12
N LEU A 10 0.89 -0.88 0.83
CA LEU A 10 0.69 0.25 1.73
C LEU A 10 -0.80 0.51 1.91
N LEU A 11 -1.26 0.51 3.16
CA LEU A 11 -2.60 0.96 3.51
C LEU A 11 -2.53 2.45 3.83
N GLY A 12 -3.19 3.25 3.01
CA GLY A 12 -3.19 4.69 3.17
C GLY A 12 -2.41 5.40 2.07
N GLY A 13 -2.99 6.45 1.52
CA GLY A 13 -2.47 7.15 0.36
C GLY A 13 -2.01 8.58 0.61
N GLY A 14 -1.78 8.99 1.85
CA GLY A 14 -1.40 10.36 2.19
C GLY A 14 0.05 10.69 1.85
N GLN A 15 0.52 11.83 2.35
CA GLN A 15 1.87 12.33 2.02
C GLN A 15 2.98 11.44 2.58
N LEU A 16 2.82 10.87 3.78
CA LEU A 16 3.81 9.96 4.32
C LEU A 16 3.89 8.70 3.48
N GLY A 17 2.73 8.20 3.01
CA GLY A 17 2.69 7.06 2.12
C GLY A 17 3.36 7.36 0.78
N ARG A 18 3.22 8.57 0.26
CA ARG A 18 3.90 9.01 -0.95
C ARG A 18 5.41 8.96 -0.76
N MET A 19 5.90 9.47 0.36
CA MET A 19 7.33 9.45 0.68
C MET A 19 7.86 8.03 0.80
N PHE A 20 7.12 7.16 1.50
CA PHE A 20 7.45 5.74 1.60
C PHE A 20 7.53 5.09 0.23
N THR A 21 6.53 5.34 -0.63
CA THR A 21 6.45 4.76 -1.97
C THR A 21 7.66 5.15 -2.80
N MET A 22 8.00 6.43 -2.81
CA MET A 22 9.14 6.91 -3.59
C MET A 22 10.45 6.34 -3.07
N ALA A 23 10.63 6.26 -1.74
CA ALA A 23 11.83 5.68 -1.15
C ALA A 23 11.96 4.19 -1.49
N ALA A 24 10.88 3.43 -1.39
CA ALA A 24 10.88 2.01 -1.72
C ALA A 24 11.21 1.79 -3.20
N GLN A 25 10.62 2.58 -4.08
CA GLN A 25 10.89 2.49 -5.52
C GLN A 25 12.35 2.78 -5.85
N SER A 26 12.96 3.74 -5.14
CA SER A 26 14.36 4.06 -5.35
C SER A 26 15.29 2.92 -4.92
N MET A 27 14.81 2.02 -4.07
CA MET A 27 15.54 0.83 -3.65
C MET A 27 15.22 -0.40 -4.50
N GLY A 28 14.43 -0.24 -5.55
CA GLY A 28 14.12 -1.33 -6.47
C GLY A 28 12.84 -2.09 -6.19
N TYR A 29 12.03 -1.66 -5.20
CA TYR A 29 10.75 -2.31 -4.90
C TYR A 29 9.64 -1.69 -5.72
N ARG A 30 8.56 -2.46 -5.87
CA ARG A 30 7.29 -1.95 -6.42
C ARG A 30 6.32 -1.79 -5.27
N VAL A 31 5.42 -0.81 -5.39
CA VAL A 31 4.49 -0.49 -4.31
C VAL A 31 3.06 -0.49 -4.82
N ALA A 32 2.20 -1.22 -4.13
CA ALA A 32 0.76 -1.18 -4.33
C ALA A 32 0.14 -0.46 -3.15
N VAL A 33 -0.70 0.54 -3.43
CA VAL A 33 -1.36 1.35 -2.40
C VAL A 33 -2.85 1.03 -2.39
N LEU A 34 -3.41 0.78 -1.22
CA LEU A 34 -4.85 0.67 -1.02
C LEU A 34 -5.32 1.92 -0.29
N ASP A 35 -6.22 2.67 -0.91
CA ASP A 35 -6.77 3.91 -0.36
C ASP A 35 -8.11 4.19 -1.06
N PRO A 36 -9.15 4.62 -0.33
CA PRO A 36 -10.45 4.86 -0.94
C PRO A 36 -10.51 6.07 -1.88
N GLY A 37 -9.51 6.96 -1.85
CA GLY A 37 -9.48 8.14 -2.70
C GLY A 37 -9.02 7.86 -4.12
N ASP A 38 -9.59 8.58 -5.10
CA ASP A 38 -9.22 8.42 -6.49
C ASP A 38 -7.88 9.07 -6.83
N HIS A 39 -7.50 10.10 -6.07
CA HIS A 39 -6.32 10.91 -6.34
C HIS A 39 -5.47 11.10 -5.07
N SER A 40 -5.16 9.99 -4.39
CA SER A 40 -4.34 10.08 -3.20
C SER A 40 -2.88 10.40 -3.56
N PRO A 41 -2.14 11.12 -2.70
CA PRO A 41 -0.72 11.42 -2.96
C PRO A 41 0.13 10.17 -3.21
N ALA A 42 -0.01 9.14 -2.39
CA ALA A 42 0.74 7.90 -2.58
C ALA A 42 0.27 7.15 -3.82
N GLY A 43 -1.04 7.09 -4.05
CA GLY A 43 -1.60 6.39 -5.21
C GLY A 43 -1.14 6.98 -6.53
N SER A 44 -0.86 8.29 -6.58
CA SER A 44 -0.43 8.95 -7.81
C SER A 44 0.98 8.53 -8.24
N VAL A 45 1.81 8.05 -7.33
CA VAL A 45 3.19 7.63 -7.63
C VAL A 45 3.40 6.12 -7.51
N ALA A 46 2.42 5.38 -6.99
CA ALA A 46 2.52 3.94 -6.80
C ALA A 46 2.50 3.18 -8.12
N ASP A 47 3.08 1.99 -8.12
CA ASP A 47 3.04 1.09 -9.26
C ASP A 47 1.64 0.53 -9.49
N ALA A 48 0.85 0.39 -8.42
CA ALA A 48 -0.57 0.01 -8.49
C ALA A 48 -1.35 0.72 -7.39
N HIS A 49 -2.59 1.08 -7.69
CA HIS A 49 -3.48 1.72 -6.73
C HIS A 49 -4.79 0.94 -6.68
N ILE A 50 -5.15 0.46 -5.50
CA ILE A 50 -6.42 -0.21 -5.27
C ILE A 50 -7.34 0.80 -4.58
N ALA A 51 -8.34 1.29 -5.30
CA ALA A 51 -9.31 2.25 -4.78
C ALA A 51 -10.40 1.49 -4.02
N ALA A 52 -10.19 1.28 -2.72
CA ALA A 52 -11.08 0.51 -1.89
C ALA A 52 -11.00 0.99 -0.44
N ASP A 53 -12.08 0.74 0.30
CA ASP A 53 -12.11 1.02 1.74
C ASP A 53 -11.14 0.09 2.47
N TYR A 54 -10.60 0.53 3.60
CA TYR A 54 -9.66 -0.26 4.40
C TYR A 54 -10.25 -1.55 4.96
N LEU A 55 -11.58 -1.66 5.03
CA LEU A 55 -12.26 -2.89 5.45
C LEU A 55 -12.82 -3.69 4.28
N ASP A 56 -12.55 -3.28 3.05
CA ASP A 56 -12.99 -4.02 1.86
C ASP A 56 -12.17 -5.31 1.73
N GLN A 57 -12.81 -6.43 1.98
CA GLN A 57 -12.15 -7.74 1.97
C GLN A 57 -11.54 -8.05 0.60
N THR A 58 -12.24 -7.72 -0.47
CA THR A 58 -11.74 -7.94 -1.84
C THR A 58 -10.49 -7.12 -2.11
N GLY A 59 -10.50 -5.84 -1.69
CA GLY A 59 -9.34 -4.97 -1.84
C GLY A 59 -8.14 -5.44 -1.03
N LEU A 60 -8.38 -5.85 0.22
CA LEU A 60 -7.33 -6.37 1.09
C LEU A 60 -6.75 -7.67 0.54
N ASP A 61 -7.59 -8.56 0.03
CA ASP A 61 -7.13 -9.80 -0.57
C ASP A 61 -6.28 -9.54 -1.81
N ALA A 62 -6.68 -8.59 -2.64
CA ALA A 62 -5.91 -8.22 -3.83
C ALA A 62 -4.54 -7.67 -3.44
N LEU A 63 -4.48 -6.84 -2.40
CA LEU A 63 -3.21 -6.29 -1.92
C LEU A 63 -2.31 -7.39 -1.36
N ALA A 64 -2.86 -8.25 -0.50
CA ALA A 64 -2.11 -9.33 0.13
C ALA A 64 -1.58 -10.34 -0.88
N ALA A 65 -2.36 -10.64 -1.90
CA ALA A 65 -1.96 -11.60 -2.93
C ALA A 65 -0.77 -11.10 -3.76
N ARG A 66 -0.61 -9.79 -3.88
CA ARG A 66 0.44 -9.18 -4.69
C ARG A 66 1.72 -8.91 -3.91
N CYS A 67 1.60 -8.63 -2.62
CA CYS A 67 2.69 -8.02 -1.85
C CYS A 67 3.40 -9.01 -0.94
N ALA A 68 4.73 -8.88 -0.86
CA ALA A 68 5.54 -9.66 0.07
C ALA A 68 5.36 -9.18 1.51
N ALA A 69 5.06 -7.90 1.69
CA ALA A 69 4.81 -7.31 3.00
C ALA A 69 3.82 -6.15 2.84
N VAL A 70 3.05 -5.88 3.88
CA VAL A 70 2.08 -4.79 3.90
C VAL A 70 2.32 -3.94 5.14
N THR A 71 2.29 -2.63 4.98
CA THR A 71 2.41 -1.68 6.08
C THR A 71 1.31 -0.62 5.99
N THR A 72 1.27 0.29 6.94
CA THR A 72 0.31 1.39 6.96
C THR A 72 1.01 2.68 7.35
N GLU A 73 0.50 3.81 6.80
CA GLU A 73 0.94 5.13 7.23
C GLU A 73 0.12 5.66 8.42
N PHE A 74 -0.97 4.98 8.80
CA PHE A 74 -1.87 5.43 9.86
C PHE A 74 -1.72 4.58 11.10
N GLU A 75 -1.77 5.23 12.26
CA GLU A 75 -1.82 4.51 13.54
C GLU A 75 -3.21 3.96 13.82
N ASN A 76 -4.25 4.55 13.24
CA ASN A 76 -5.64 4.22 13.51
C ASN A 76 -6.33 3.47 12.39
N VAL A 77 -5.57 2.76 11.57
CA VAL A 77 -6.15 1.83 10.60
C VAL A 77 -6.86 0.72 11.36
N PRO A 78 -8.07 0.31 10.93
CA PRO A 78 -8.80 -0.74 11.64
C PRO A 78 -7.97 -2.01 11.82
N ALA A 79 -8.06 -2.61 13.00
CA ALA A 79 -7.25 -3.78 13.35
C ALA A 79 -7.44 -4.95 12.37
N ASP A 80 -8.66 -5.10 11.84
CA ASP A 80 -8.93 -6.17 10.88
C ASP A 80 -8.11 -6.02 9.59
N SER A 81 -7.84 -4.78 9.18
CA SER A 81 -7.00 -4.51 8.01
C SER A 81 -5.55 -4.92 8.27
N LEU A 82 -5.08 -4.80 9.50
CA LEU A 82 -3.70 -5.09 9.86
C LEU A 82 -3.40 -6.58 10.02
N ARG A 83 -4.42 -7.44 9.97
CA ARG A 83 -4.24 -8.89 10.08
C ARG A 83 -3.80 -9.55 8.78
N TYR A 84 -3.77 -8.80 7.73
CA TYR A 84 -3.23 -9.27 6.46
C TYR A 84 -1.72 -9.14 6.46
#